data_43644eacedd4606ea5709257efc7a7ab
#
_entry.id   43644eacedd4606ea5709257efc7a7ab
#
_cell.length_a   1.000
_cell.length_b   1.000
_cell.length_c   1.000
_cell.angle_alpha   90.00
_cell.angle_beta   90.00
_cell.angle_gamma   90.00
#
_symmetry.space_group_name_H-M   'P 1'
#
loop_
_entity.id
_entity.type
_entity.pdbx_description
1 polymer ?
#
loop_
_entity_poly.entity_id
_entity_poly.type
_entity_poly.pdbx_seq_one_letter_code
_entity_poly.pdbx_strand_id
1 'polypeptide(L)'
;MIKKIVHLADIHIRTNQLHNLYKRQFDVLLNELNKKLYIDNDDDDFHSFDVRIVITGDIFHQKISISNEQLMLASWFIKELTELGRVIIIPGNHDFLENNTERLDSITPVVELLNLDDDIKYLKDSGVYEDDKINWVVYSLYQHNVRPKFTRDDGFYVGLFHGPIQGMSTDLGFTFDTAYDRLNFVDLDLLLCGDIHKRQVFKLPGGGDAVMIGSLIMHDFGESFKHHGYGIFDMETK
;
A
#
# COMPACT_ATOMS: atom_id res chain seq x y z
N MET A 1 -16.86 -9.57 8.75
CA MET A 1 -16.68 -8.09 8.65
C MET A 1 -15.20 -7.79 8.75
N ILE A 2 -14.69 -6.86 7.94
CA ILE A 2 -13.26 -6.49 7.99
C ILE A 2 -12.96 -5.84 9.34
N LYS A 3 -12.01 -6.42 10.10
CA LYS A 3 -11.63 -5.97 11.44
C LYS A 3 -10.27 -5.27 11.46
N LYS A 4 -9.34 -5.67 10.58
CA LYS A 4 -7.98 -5.11 10.55
C LYS A 4 -7.57 -4.75 9.11
N ILE A 5 -6.87 -3.60 8.98
CA ILE A 5 -6.17 -3.22 7.75
C ILE A 5 -4.68 -3.13 8.07
N VAL A 6 -3.87 -3.91 7.37
CA VAL A 6 -2.40 -3.79 7.38
C VAL A 6 -2.00 -2.93 6.19
N HIS A 7 -1.14 -1.93 6.41
CA HIS A 7 -0.70 -1.02 5.37
C HIS A 7 0.82 -1.12 5.17
N LEU A 8 1.21 -1.36 3.93
CA LEU A 8 2.58 -1.43 3.43
C LEU A 8 2.73 -0.49 2.23
N ALA A 9 3.93 0.03 1.99
CA ALA A 9 4.28 0.80 0.80
C ALA A 9 5.78 0.74 0.53
N ASP A 10 6.18 1.18 -0.63
CA ASP A 10 7.58 1.51 -0.97
C ASP A 10 8.55 0.37 -0.61
N ILE A 11 8.24 -0.84 -1.12
CA ILE A 11 9.01 -2.05 -0.85
C ILE A 11 10.31 -2.03 -1.64
N HIS A 12 10.27 -1.53 -2.88
CA HIS A 12 11.40 -1.31 -3.77
C HIS A 12 12.35 -2.51 -3.88
N ILE A 13 11.83 -3.68 -4.23
CA ILE A 13 12.66 -4.85 -4.48
C ILE A 13 13.70 -4.52 -5.55
N ARG A 14 14.96 -4.46 -5.15
CA ARG A 14 16.11 -4.16 -6.02
C ARG A 14 16.70 -5.43 -6.63
N THR A 15 17.76 -5.28 -7.40
CA THR A 15 18.47 -6.39 -8.04
C THR A 15 19.07 -7.39 -7.05
N ASN A 16 19.45 -8.55 -7.55
CA ASN A 16 19.81 -9.79 -6.85
C ASN A 16 20.74 -9.67 -5.62
N GLN A 17 21.65 -8.71 -5.58
CA GLN A 17 22.62 -8.60 -4.49
C GLN A 17 21.98 -8.41 -3.09
N LEU A 18 20.75 -7.91 -3.03
CA LEU A 18 20.01 -7.62 -1.80
C LEU A 18 18.91 -8.65 -1.48
N HIS A 19 18.64 -9.63 -2.34
CA HIS A 19 17.49 -10.54 -2.19
C HIS A 19 17.51 -11.32 -0.88
N ASN A 20 18.68 -11.75 -0.40
CA ASN A 20 18.78 -12.40 0.90
C ASN A 20 18.43 -11.48 2.06
N LEU A 21 18.70 -10.17 1.93
CA LEU A 21 18.28 -9.18 2.92
C LEU A 21 16.76 -8.99 2.89
N TYR A 22 16.19 -8.76 1.70
CA TYR A 22 14.74 -8.66 1.52
C TYR A 22 14.02 -9.88 2.09
N LYS A 23 14.48 -11.08 1.74
CA LYS A 23 13.85 -12.31 2.23
C LYS A 23 13.83 -12.37 3.76
N ARG A 24 14.94 -12.04 4.42
CA ARG A 24 14.99 -11.99 5.90
C ARG A 24 14.04 -10.96 6.48
N GLN A 25 13.97 -9.77 5.88
CA GLN A 25 13.05 -8.72 6.35
C GLN A 25 11.59 -9.13 6.14
N PHE A 26 11.28 -9.76 5.02
CA PHE A 26 9.94 -10.27 4.76
C PHE A 26 9.58 -11.42 5.72
N ASP A 27 10.49 -12.35 6.00
CA ASP A 27 10.29 -13.40 7.00
C ASP A 27 10.01 -12.82 8.39
N VAL A 28 10.75 -11.78 8.79
CA VAL A 28 10.51 -11.06 10.07
C VAL A 28 9.15 -10.40 10.08
N LEU A 29 8.80 -9.65 9.01
CA LEU A 29 7.50 -9.00 8.88
C LEU A 29 6.34 -9.99 8.96
N LEU A 30 6.40 -11.08 8.19
CA LEU A 30 5.35 -12.11 8.13
C LEU A 30 5.14 -12.74 9.52
N ASN A 31 6.23 -13.05 10.23
CA ASN A 31 6.16 -13.59 11.59
C ASN A 31 5.57 -12.57 12.58
N GLU A 32 5.96 -11.29 12.49
CA GLU A 32 5.38 -10.24 13.33
C GLU A 32 3.90 -10.01 13.05
N LEU A 33 3.50 -9.98 11.77
CA LEU A 33 2.10 -9.85 11.39
C LEU A 33 1.28 -11.04 11.89
N ASN A 34 1.75 -12.26 11.66
CA ASN A 34 1.08 -13.47 12.16
C ASN A 34 0.90 -13.41 13.68
N LYS A 35 1.95 -13.00 14.39
CA LYS A 35 1.88 -12.86 15.85
C LYS A 35 0.83 -11.82 16.26
N LYS A 36 0.88 -10.62 15.71
CA LYS A 36 -0.03 -9.51 16.10
C LYS A 36 -1.47 -9.72 15.68
N LEU A 37 -1.68 -10.39 14.55
CA LEU A 37 -3.02 -10.62 14.02
C LEU A 37 -3.71 -11.82 14.66
N TYR A 38 -2.97 -12.90 14.94
CA TYR A 38 -3.56 -14.19 15.30
C TYR A 38 -3.11 -14.74 16.66
N ILE A 39 -1.84 -14.56 17.06
CA ILE A 39 -1.34 -15.14 18.31
C ILE A 39 -1.67 -14.25 19.50
N ASP A 40 -1.47 -12.92 19.36
CA ASP A 40 -1.73 -11.94 20.41
C ASP A 40 -3.20 -11.43 20.38
N ASN A 41 -4.07 -12.04 19.54
CA ASN A 41 -5.47 -11.67 19.39
C ASN A 41 -6.34 -12.58 20.26
N ASP A 42 -7.12 -12.00 21.15
CA ASP A 42 -8.01 -12.73 22.08
C ASP A 42 -9.39 -13.07 21.43
N ASP A 43 -9.59 -12.75 20.16
CA ASP A 43 -10.83 -13.02 19.42
C ASP A 43 -10.77 -14.40 18.75
N ASP A 44 -11.41 -15.39 19.36
CA ASP A 44 -11.47 -16.77 18.85
C ASP A 44 -12.13 -16.89 17.46
N ASP A 45 -12.94 -15.91 17.05
CA ASP A 45 -13.64 -15.86 15.77
C ASP A 45 -12.90 -15.00 14.73
N PHE A 46 -11.64 -14.64 14.96
CA PHE A 46 -10.83 -13.85 14.04
C PHE A 46 -10.15 -14.72 12.99
N HIS A 47 -10.33 -14.39 11.73
CA HIS A 47 -9.84 -15.16 10.59
C HIS A 47 -9.16 -14.27 9.53
N SER A 48 -8.42 -14.89 8.59
CA SER A 48 -7.72 -14.17 7.52
C SER A 48 -8.65 -13.35 6.61
N PHE A 49 -9.90 -13.75 6.45
CA PHE A 49 -10.89 -12.96 5.70
C PHE A 49 -11.36 -11.68 6.44
N ASP A 50 -11.07 -11.52 7.73
CA ASP A 50 -11.29 -10.29 8.48
C ASP A 50 -10.15 -9.27 8.29
N VAL A 51 -9.08 -9.66 7.59
CA VAL A 51 -7.88 -8.84 7.36
C VAL A 51 -7.81 -8.38 5.91
N ARG A 52 -7.43 -7.11 5.72
CA ARG A 52 -6.97 -6.60 4.42
C ARG A 52 -5.53 -6.13 4.55
N ILE A 53 -4.70 -6.57 3.59
CA ILE A 53 -3.30 -6.14 3.49
C ILE A 53 -3.19 -5.23 2.28
N VAL A 54 -2.98 -3.95 2.52
CA VAL A 54 -2.95 -2.92 1.49
C VAL A 54 -1.50 -2.57 1.17
N ILE A 55 -1.12 -2.65 -0.11
CA ILE A 55 0.18 -2.21 -0.62
C ILE A 55 -0.08 -0.99 -1.50
N THR A 56 0.34 0.18 -1.04
CA THR A 56 0.15 1.44 -1.77
C THR A 56 1.34 1.76 -2.66
N GLY A 57 1.69 0.82 -3.56
CA GLY A 57 2.63 1.02 -4.66
C GLY A 57 4.10 0.76 -4.35
N ASP A 58 4.90 0.89 -5.40
CA ASP A 58 6.35 0.77 -5.43
C ASP A 58 6.87 -0.57 -4.87
N ILE A 59 6.33 -1.68 -5.43
CA ILE A 59 6.81 -3.02 -5.11
C ILE A 59 8.22 -3.23 -5.67
N PHE A 60 8.46 -2.77 -6.90
CA PHE A 60 9.76 -2.87 -7.55
C PHE A 60 10.49 -1.54 -7.58
N HIS A 61 11.82 -1.58 -7.54
CA HIS A 61 12.63 -0.37 -7.66
C HIS A 61 12.81 0.08 -9.12
N GLN A 62 12.89 -0.85 -10.07
CA GLN A 62 13.03 -0.58 -11.50
C GLN A 62 11.65 -0.64 -12.17
N LYS A 63 11.32 0.37 -13.00
CA LYS A 63 9.97 0.49 -13.60
C LYS A 63 9.55 -0.72 -14.45
N ILE A 64 10.45 -1.23 -15.29
CA ILE A 64 10.11 -2.32 -16.24
C ILE A 64 11.25 -3.31 -16.50
N SER A 65 12.44 -3.03 -15.97
CA SER A 65 13.59 -3.92 -16.13
C SER A 65 13.70 -4.83 -14.93
N ILE A 66 12.76 -5.79 -14.83
CA ILE A 66 12.64 -6.71 -13.70
C ILE A 66 13.37 -8.02 -14.03
N SER A 67 14.20 -8.50 -13.12
CA SER A 67 14.83 -9.81 -13.24
C SER A 67 13.87 -10.93 -12.81
N ASN A 68 14.14 -12.15 -13.26
CA ASN A 68 13.37 -13.32 -12.85
C ASN A 68 13.40 -13.53 -11.32
N GLU A 69 14.53 -13.23 -10.69
CA GLU A 69 14.69 -13.35 -9.24
C GLU A 69 13.85 -12.33 -8.48
N GLN A 70 13.72 -11.10 -9.02
CA GLN A 70 12.82 -10.07 -8.44
C GLN A 70 11.36 -10.51 -8.54
N LEU A 71 10.95 -11.03 -9.71
CA LEU A 71 9.60 -11.56 -9.90
C LEU A 71 9.30 -12.71 -8.92
N MET A 72 10.23 -13.66 -8.80
CA MET A 72 10.08 -14.79 -7.87
C MET A 72 9.98 -14.33 -6.41
N LEU A 73 10.81 -13.36 -6.00
CA LEU A 73 10.79 -12.83 -4.64
C LEU A 73 9.50 -12.08 -4.35
N ALA A 74 9.04 -11.22 -5.27
CA ALA A 74 7.77 -10.50 -5.13
C ALA A 74 6.58 -11.47 -5.10
N SER A 75 6.54 -12.45 -6.02
CA SER A 75 5.48 -13.46 -6.07
C SER A 75 5.42 -14.28 -4.79
N TRP A 76 6.57 -14.72 -4.28
CA TRP A 76 6.64 -15.43 -3.00
C TRP A 76 6.11 -14.54 -1.87
N PHE A 77 6.58 -13.30 -1.76
CA PHE A 77 6.18 -12.40 -0.67
C PHE A 77 4.68 -12.10 -0.70
N ILE A 78 4.12 -11.76 -1.87
CA ILE A 78 2.69 -11.48 -2.01
C ILE A 78 1.87 -12.72 -1.69
N LYS A 79 2.30 -13.91 -2.12
CA LYS A 79 1.64 -15.17 -1.78
C LYS A 79 1.63 -15.44 -0.27
N GLU A 80 2.76 -15.24 0.42
CA GLU A 80 2.80 -15.40 1.89
C GLU A 80 1.87 -14.39 2.60
N LEU A 81 1.72 -13.17 2.05
CA LEU A 81 0.77 -12.21 2.59
C LEU A 81 -0.69 -12.69 2.45
N THR A 82 -1.05 -13.41 1.37
CA THR A 82 -2.42 -13.92 1.21
C THR A 82 -2.81 -14.94 2.27
N GLU A 83 -1.85 -15.63 2.88
CA GLU A 83 -2.11 -16.53 4.01
C GLU A 83 -2.55 -15.76 5.29
N LEU A 84 -2.19 -14.47 5.36
CA LEU A 84 -2.52 -13.60 6.50
C LEU A 84 -3.76 -12.74 6.25
N GLY A 85 -4.19 -12.56 5.01
CA GLY A 85 -5.35 -11.74 4.68
C GLY A 85 -5.45 -11.45 3.19
N ARG A 86 -6.59 -10.93 2.73
CA ARG A 86 -6.73 -10.52 1.34
C ARG A 86 -5.84 -9.33 1.02
N VAL A 87 -5.09 -9.43 -0.07
CA VAL A 87 -4.14 -8.41 -0.51
C VAL A 87 -4.77 -7.46 -1.51
N ILE A 88 -4.65 -6.16 -1.25
CA ILE A 88 -5.07 -5.08 -2.15
C ILE A 88 -3.83 -4.31 -2.57
N ILE A 89 -3.63 -4.16 -3.87
CA ILE A 89 -2.46 -3.49 -4.43
C ILE A 89 -2.93 -2.35 -5.31
N ILE A 90 -2.31 -1.18 -5.19
CA ILE A 90 -2.37 -0.12 -6.19
C ILE A 90 -0.97 0.10 -6.78
N PRO A 91 -0.83 0.59 -8.03
CA PRO A 91 0.49 0.86 -8.61
C PRO A 91 1.13 2.11 -7.99
N GLY A 92 2.45 2.06 -7.83
CA GLY A 92 3.29 3.22 -7.58
C GLY A 92 3.98 3.71 -8.86
N ASN A 93 4.68 4.83 -8.78
CA ASN A 93 5.37 5.43 -9.94
C ASN A 93 6.59 4.62 -10.41
N HIS A 94 7.10 3.68 -9.61
CA HIS A 94 8.13 2.72 -9.99
C HIS A 94 7.58 1.42 -10.58
N ASP A 95 6.28 1.21 -10.57
CA ASP A 95 5.68 -0.02 -11.07
C ASP A 95 5.31 0.03 -12.54
N PHE A 96 5.29 1.22 -13.17
CA PHE A 96 4.93 1.38 -14.59
C PHE A 96 5.66 2.56 -15.26
N LEU A 97 5.48 2.70 -16.59
CA LEU A 97 5.97 3.85 -17.36
C LEU A 97 4.89 4.89 -17.53
N GLU A 98 5.00 6.02 -16.84
CA GLU A 98 4.04 7.13 -16.88
C GLU A 98 3.85 7.71 -18.31
N ASN A 99 4.90 7.68 -19.14
CA ASN A 99 4.86 8.15 -20.52
C ASN A 99 4.44 7.06 -21.53
N ASN A 100 4.16 5.84 -21.08
CA ASN A 100 3.67 4.75 -21.91
C ASN A 100 2.83 3.77 -21.08
N THR A 101 1.63 4.18 -20.73
CA THR A 101 0.69 3.41 -19.89
C THR A 101 0.06 2.20 -20.60
N GLU A 102 0.22 2.06 -21.93
CA GLU A 102 -0.19 0.86 -22.68
C GLU A 102 0.78 -0.30 -22.46
N ARG A 103 2.02 0.01 -22.07
CA ARG A 103 3.01 -1.02 -21.76
C ARG A 103 2.64 -1.72 -20.46
N LEU A 104 2.84 -3.04 -20.44
CA LEU A 104 2.62 -3.87 -19.24
C LEU A 104 3.48 -3.35 -18.07
N ASP A 105 2.84 -3.13 -16.95
CA ASP A 105 3.51 -2.78 -15.69
C ASP A 105 4.20 -3.98 -15.03
N SER A 106 4.93 -3.75 -13.97
CA SER A 106 5.70 -4.79 -13.27
C SER A 106 4.86 -5.65 -12.31
N ILE A 107 3.68 -5.19 -11.90
CA ILE A 107 2.81 -5.88 -10.95
C ILE A 107 1.92 -6.90 -11.66
N THR A 108 1.36 -6.53 -12.81
CA THR A 108 0.45 -7.40 -13.58
C THR A 108 0.99 -8.82 -13.77
N PRO A 109 2.26 -9.05 -14.21
CA PRO A 109 2.78 -10.42 -14.35
C PRO A 109 2.80 -11.20 -13.04
N VAL A 110 3.04 -10.57 -11.91
CA VAL A 110 3.03 -11.22 -10.60
C VAL A 110 1.63 -11.69 -10.24
N VAL A 111 0.64 -10.81 -10.37
CA VAL A 111 -0.76 -11.11 -10.03
C VAL A 111 -1.33 -12.19 -10.94
N GLU A 112 -1.13 -12.06 -12.26
CA GLU A 112 -1.61 -13.02 -13.25
C GLU A 112 -1.00 -14.42 -13.06
N LEU A 113 0.31 -14.50 -12.75
CA LEU A 113 0.99 -15.78 -12.53
C LEU A 113 0.61 -16.45 -11.22
N LEU A 114 0.30 -15.66 -10.17
CA LEU A 114 -0.20 -16.21 -8.91
C LEU A 114 -1.60 -16.79 -9.06
N ASN A 115 -2.43 -16.20 -9.92
CA ASN A 115 -3.81 -16.67 -10.21
C ASN A 115 -4.64 -16.87 -8.93
N LEU A 116 -4.60 -15.88 -8.03
CA LEU A 116 -5.28 -15.88 -6.72
C LEU A 116 -6.34 -14.75 -6.69
N ASP A 117 -7.25 -14.74 -7.66
CA ASP A 117 -8.19 -13.62 -7.90
C ASP A 117 -9.12 -13.32 -6.71
N ASP A 118 -9.39 -14.30 -5.86
CA ASP A 118 -10.19 -14.10 -4.66
C ASP A 118 -9.38 -13.48 -3.51
N ASP A 119 -8.08 -13.70 -3.48
CA ASP A 119 -7.18 -13.29 -2.41
C ASP A 119 -6.34 -12.05 -2.76
N ILE A 120 -6.21 -11.72 -4.06
CA ILE A 120 -5.44 -10.56 -4.53
C ILE A 120 -6.34 -9.68 -5.40
N LYS A 121 -6.40 -8.39 -5.07
CA LYS A 121 -7.06 -7.37 -5.90
C LYS A 121 -6.03 -6.32 -6.31
N TYR A 122 -5.68 -6.29 -7.59
CA TYR A 122 -4.86 -5.24 -8.17
C TYR A 122 -5.75 -4.14 -8.72
N LEU A 123 -5.87 -3.03 -7.98
CA LEU A 123 -6.74 -1.90 -8.29
C LEU A 123 -5.96 -0.85 -9.09
N LYS A 124 -5.94 -1.03 -10.39
CA LYS A 124 -5.15 -0.22 -11.32
C LYS A 124 -5.82 1.09 -11.71
N ASP A 125 -7.16 1.10 -11.78
CA ASP A 125 -7.93 2.25 -12.23
C ASP A 125 -8.48 3.08 -11.06
N SER A 126 -8.67 4.38 -11.31
CA SER A 126 -9.38 5.25 -10.36
C SER A 126 -10.85 4.85 -10.26
N GLY A 127 -11.36 4.74 -9.06
CA GLY A 127 -12.74 4.30 -8.84
C GLY A 127 -13.05 4.05 -7.38
N VAL A 128 -14.27 3.57 -7.13
CA VAL A 128 -14.71 3.10 -5.82
C VAL A 128 -14.99 1.61 -5.93
N TYR A 129 -14.35 0.83 -5.07
CA TYR A 129 -14.43 -0.62 -5.03
C TYR A 129 -14.99 -1.06 -3.68
N GLU A 130 -16.17 -1.67 -3.71
CA GLU A 130 -16.85 -2.13 -2.50
C GLU A 130 -16.24 -3.44 -1.98
N ASP A 131 -16.03 -3.51 -0.67
CA ASP A 131 -15.50 -4.68 0.02
C ASP A 131 -16.07 -4.72 1.44
N ASP A 132 -17.13 -5.50 1.63
CA ASP A 132 -17.94 -5.52 2.85
C ASP A 132 -18.45 -4.11 3.20
N LYS A 133 -18.10 -3.53 4.33
CA LYS A 133 -18.46 -2.16 4.73
C LYS A 133 -17.39 -1.12 4.40
N ILE A 134 -16.33 -1.54 3.71
CA ILE A 134 -15.26 -0.63 3.27
C ILE A 134 -15.45 -0.30 1.80
N ASN A 135 -15.37 0.97 1.49
CA ASN A 135 -15.30 1.50 0.13
C ASN A 135 -13.86 1.95 -0.13
N TRP A 136 -13.13 1.19 -0.95
CA TRP A 136 -11.78 1.57 -1.38
C TRP A 136 -11.87 2.61 -2.48
N VAL A 137 -11.44 3.83 -2.20
CA VAL A 137 -11.46 4.95 -3.14
C VAL A 137 -10.05 5.10 -3.72
N VAL A 138 -9.85 4.60 -4.93
CA VAL A 138 -8.54 4.56 -5.59
C VAL A 138 -8.30 5.81 -6.41
N TYR A 139 -7.21 6.52 -6.14
CA TYR A 139 -6.70 7.64 -6.92
C TYR A 139 -5.47 7.16 -7.70
N SER A 140 -5.70 6.60 -8.87
CA SER A 140 -4.67 5.92 -9.65
C SER A 140 -3.73 6.89 -10.36
N LEU A 141 -2.45 6.58 -10.35
CA LEU A 141 -1.42 7.27 -11.14
C LEU A 141 -1.57 7.04 -12.65
N TYR A 142 -2.23 5.98 -13.10
CA TYR A 142 -2.56 5.78 -14.52
C TYR A 142 -3.55 6.80 -15.04
N GLN A 143 -4.31 7.43 -14.15
CA GLN A 143 -5.42 8.32 -14.47
C GLN A 143 -5.33 9.60 -13.64
N HIS A 144 -4.21 10.31 -13.71
CA HIS A 144 -3.90 11.51 -12.90
C HIS A 144 -5.01 12.57 -12.82
N ASN A 145 -5.85 12.66 -13.85
CA ASN A 145 -6.93 13.65 -13.93
C ASN A 145 -8.31 13.08 -13.55
N VAL A 146 -8.39 11.78 -13.21
CA VAL A 146 -9.64 11.14 -12.83
C VAL A 146 -9.75 11.14 -11.30
N ARG A 147 -10.72 11.89 -10.80
CA ARG A 147 -11.09 11.84 -9.38
C ARG A 147 -12.30 10.93 -9.22
N PRO A 148 -12.22 9.91 -8.36
CA PRO A 148 -13.38 9.10 -8.04
C PRO A 148 -14.53 9.97 -7.56
N LYS A 149 -15.73 9.74 -8.11
CA LYS A 149 -16.96 10.42 -7.68
C LYS A 149 -17.83 9.42 -6.94
N PHE A 150 -18.22 9.76 -5.73
CA PHE A 150 -19.12 8.93 -4.92
C PHE A 150 -20.00 9.81 -4.05
N THR A 151 -21.10 9.26 -3.63
CA THR A 151 -21.94 9.83 -2.58
C THR A 151 -21.80 8.93 -1.37
N ARG A 152 -21.46 9.50 -0.24
CA ARG A 152 -21.28 8.71 0.98
C ARG A 152 -22.61 8.10 1.44
N ASP A 153 -22.52 6.86 1.87
CA ASP A 153 -23.51 6.14 2.65
C ASP A 153 -22.96 5.85 4.07
N ASP A 154 -23.45 4.80 4.73
CA ASP A 154 -22.99 4.38 6.07
C ASP A 154 -21.65 3.63 6.03
N GLY A 155 -21.06 3.40 4.85
CA GLY A 155 -19.80 2.71 4.67
C GLY A 155 -18.60 3.50 5.18
N PHE A 156 -17.50 2.81 5.40
CA PHE A 156 -16.20 3.39 5.75
C PHE A 156 -15.38 3.60 4.47
N TYR A 157 -14.97 4.83 4.20
CA TYR A 157 -14.30 5.23 2.97
C TYR A 157 -12.79 5.33 3.17
N VAL A 158 -12.06 4.41 2.58
CA VAL A 158 -10.59 4.37 2.63
C VAL A 158 -10.02 4.77 1.28
N GLY A 159 -9.36 5.91 1.23
CA GLY A 159 -8.60 6.35 0.07
C GLY A 159 -7.30 5.58 -0.09
N LEU A 160 -6.97 5.22 -1.32
CA LEU A 160 -5.68 4.63 -1.69
C LEU A 160 -5.00 5.55 -2.70
N PHE A 161 -3.80 6.01 -2.36
CA PHE A 161 -3.06 6.95 -3.19
C PHE A 161 -1.55 6.67 -3.11
N HIS A 162 -0.86 6.83 -4.23
CA HIS A 162 0.60 6.83 -4.27
C HIS A 162 1.08 8.15 -4.83
N GLY A 163 1.72 8.96 -4.01
CA GLY A 163 2.22 10.28 -4.42
C GLY A 163 2.31 11.27 -3.26
N PRO A 164 3.03 12.39 -3.48
CA PRO A 164 3.17 13.43 -2.47
C PRO A 164 1.87 14.23 -2.32
N ILE A 165 1.53 14.57 -1.09
CA ILE A 165 0.42 15.46 -0.74
C ILE A 165 1.00 16.76 -0.18
N GLN A 166 0.35 17.87 -0.47
CA GLN A 166 0.80 19.20 -0.05
C GLN A 166 1.07 19.28 1.46
N GLY A 167 2.25 19.78 1.81
CA GLY A 167 2.72 19.91 3.18
C GLY A 167 3.41 18.67 3.75
N MET A 168 3.56 17.58 2.98
CA MET A 168 4.44 16.46 3.34
C MET A 168 5.91 16.85 3.21
N SER A 169 6.79 16.14 3.91
CA SER A 169 8.23 16.36 3.85
C SER A 169 9.02 15.06 3.78
N THR A 170 10.22 15.13 3.20
CA THR A 170 11.21 14.04 3.27
C THR A 170 12.02 14.11 4.58
N ASP A 171 12.79 13.08 4.89
CA ASP A 171 13.71 13.06 6.03
C ASP A 171 14.80 14.14 5.93
N LEU A 172 15.19 14.51 4.71
CA LEU A 172 16.14 15.60 4.43
C LEU A 172 15.52 17.00 4.59
N GLY A 173 14.23 17.10 4.94
CA GLY A 173 13.55 18.39 5.20
C GLY A 173 13.00 19.07 3.95
N PHE A 174 13.03 18.44 2.78
CA PHE A 174 12.31 18.97 1.61
C PHE A 174 10.81 18.88 1.85
N THR A 175 10.07 19.97 1.59
CA THR A 175 8.62 20.05 1.76
C THR A 175 7.93 20.14 0.39
N PHE A 176 6.85 19.39 0.21
CA PHE A 176 6.05 19.37 -1.01
C PHE A 176 4.95 20.43 -0.96
N ASP A 177 5.26 21.67 -1.37
CA ASP A 177 4.30 22.77 -1.32
C ASP A 177 3.34 22.80 -2.52
N THR A 178 3.72 22.19 -3.65
CA THR A 178 2.97 22.17 -4.92
C THR A 178 2.45 20.79 -5.32
N ALA A 179 2.39 19.88 -4.38
CA ALA A 179 1.90 18.50 -4.59
C ALA A 179 0.35 18.44 -4.64
N TYR A 180 -0.21 17.24 -4.60
CA TYR A 180 -1.67 17.06 -4.59
C TYR A 180 -2.31 17.79 -3.41
N ASP A 181 -3.34 18.60 -3.70
CA ASP A 181 -4.08 19.34 -2.68
C ASP A 181 -4.86 18.37 -1.77
N ARG A 182 -4.81 18.59 -0.47
CA ARG A 182 -5.57 17.83 0.54
C ARG A 182 -7.08 17.88 0.30
N LEU A 183 -7.58 18.95 -0.34
CA LEU A 183 -8.99 19.09 -0.71
C LEU A 183 -9.47 18.01 -1.71
N ASN A 184 -8.55 17.28 -2.33
CA ASN A 184 -8.91 16.15 -3.19
C ASN A 184 -9.45 14.94 -2.40
N PHE A 185 -9.24 14.90 -1.09
CA PHE A 185 -9.45 13.75 -0.21
C PHE A 185 -10.43 14.04 0.94
N VAL A 186 -11.34 15.02 0.76
CA VAL A 186 -12.20 15.53 1.87
C VAL A 186 -13.22 14.55 2.41
N ASP A 187 -13.73 13.64 1.58
CA ASP A 187 -14.83 12.75 1.93
C ASP A 187 -14.37 11.34 2.37
N LEU A 188 -13.13 11.23 2.85
CA LEU A 188 -12.53 9.99 3.31
C LEU A 188 -12.46 9.93 4.83
N ASP A 189 -12.64 8.73 5.38
CA ASP A 189 -12.42 8.45 6.81
C ASP A 189 -10.93 8.19 7.07
N LEU A 190 -10.26 7.53 6.11
CA LEU A 190 -8.84 7.20 6.16
C LEU A 190 -8.24 7.34 4.75
N LEU A 191 -7.02 7.84 4.64
CA LEU A 191 -6.26 7.86 3.40
C LEU A 191 -4.92 7.15 3.63
N LEU A 192 -4.67 6.08 2.90
CA LEU A 192 -3.43 5.31 2.92
C LEU A 192 -2.56 5.71 1.74
N CYS A 193 -1.34 6.17 2.02
CA CYS A 193 -0.42 6.73 1.02
C CYS A 193 0.93 6.01 0.98
N GLY A 194 1.51 5.91 -0.23
CA GLY A 194 2.92 5.60 -0.51
C GLY A 194 3.63 6.75 -1.24
N ASP A 195 4.88 6.57 -1.66
CA ASP A 195 5.81 7.45 -2.39
C ASP A 195 6.82 8.20 -1.50
N ILE A 196 6.41 8.71 -0.36
CA ILE A 196 7.33 9.40 0.55
C ILE A 196 7.78 8.42 1.63
N HIS A 197 9.07 8.10 1.63
CA HIS A 197 9.65 7.09 2.52
C HIS A 197 9.63 7.49 4.01
N LYS A 198 9.41 8.78 4.31
CA LYS A 198 9.22 9.28 5.67
C LYS A 198 7.80 9.07 6.14
N ARG A 199 7.63 8.33 7.23
CA ARG A 199 6.32 8.15 7.89
C ARG A 199 5.76 9.46 8.41
N GLN A 200 4.51 9.75 8.06
CA GLN A 200 3.80 10.97 8.47
C GLN A 200 2.31 10.70 8.61
N VAL A 201 1.69 11.37 9.57
CA VAL A 201 0.23 11.34 9.78
C VAL A 201 -0.28 12.76 9.89
N PHE A 202 -1.38 13.06 9.23
CA PHE A 202 -2.02 14.37 9.30
C PHE A 202 -3.55 14.25 9.12
N LYS A 203 -4.29 15.27 9.55
CA LYS A 203 -5.73 15.33 9.37
C LYS A 203 -6.10 15.82 7.97
N LEU A 204 -7.07 15.15 7.38
CA LEU A 204 -7.74 15.61 6.17
C LEU A 204 -8.70 16.77 6.48
N PRO A 205 -9.01 17.65 5.53
CA PRO A 205 -9.96 18.74 5.73
C PRO A 205 -11.36 18.29 6.16
N GLY A 206 -11.78 17.08 5.78
CA GLY A 206 -13.03 16.45 6.19
C GLY A 206 -13.02 15.77 7.56
N GLY A 207 -11.86 15.78 8.26
CA GLY A 207 -11.71 15.20 9.61
C GLY A 207 -11.11 13.79 9.63
N GLY A 208 -11.03 13.08 8.52
CA GLY A 208 -10.35 11.78 8.40
C GLY A 208 -8.83 11.88 8.61
N ASP A 209 -8.18 10.75 8.74
CA ASP A 209 -6.71 10.66 8.85
C ASP A 209 -6.06 10.30 7.53
N ALA A 210 -4.96 10.96 7.20
CA ALA A 210 -4.07 10.55 6.12
C ALA A 210 -2.76 10.00 6.70
N VAL A 211 -2.36 8.84 6.22
CA VAL A 211 -1.18 8.12 6.68
C VAL A 211 -0.27 7.83 5.50
N MET A 212 0.84 8.55 5.43
CA MET A 212 2.00 8.16 4.64
C MET A 212 2.79 7.17 5.50
N ILE A 213 2.76 5.90 5.13
CA ILE A 213 3.35 4.85 5.98
C ILE A 213 4.88 4.89 5.97
N GLY A 214 5.47 5.41 4.90
CA GLY A 214 6.90 5.34 4.64
C GLY A 214 7.31 4.00 4.04
N SER A 215 8.58 3.88 3.71
CA SER A 215 9.12 2.66 3.12
C SER A 215 9.14 1.49 4.11
N LEU A 216 8.97 0.27 3.59
CA LEU A 216 9.02 -0.94 4.42
C LEU A 216 10.40 -1.16 5.05
N ILE A 217 11.45 -0.86 4.30
CA ILE A 217 12.85 -0.91 4.74
C ILE A 217 13.56 0.37 4.29
N MET A 218 14.66 0.71 4.95
CA MET A 218 15.51 1.82 4.54
C MET A 218 16.18 1.55 3.18
N HIS A 219 16.08 2.48 2.25
CA HIS A 219 16.56 2.33 0.87
C HIS A 219 17.84 3.11 0.58
N ASP A 220 18.09 4.21 1.29
CA ASP A 220 19.29 5.01 1.10
C ASP A 220 19.77 5.68 2.41
N PHE A 221 20.95 6.30 2.36
CA PHE A 221 21.56 6.97 3.51
C PHE A 221 20.91 8.31 3.87
N GLY A 222 20.01 8.82 3.05
CA GLY A 222 19.25 10.04 3.32
C GLY A 222 18.01 9.81 4.17
N GLU A 223 17.62 8.55 4.35
CA GLU A 223 16.46 8.16 5.15
C GLU A 223 16.82 8.02 6.63
N SER A 224 15.87 8.30 7.50
CA SER A 224 16.00 8.05 8.94
C SER A 224 16.08 6.54 9.22
N PHE A 225 16.86 6.11 10.19
CA PHE A 225 16.85 4.73 10.69
C PHE A 225 15.55 4.33 11.40
N LYS A 226 14.67 5.30 11.66
CA LYS A 226 13.45 5.11 12.44
C LYS A 226 12.24 5.16 11.54
N HIS A 227 11.19 4.44 11.99
CA HIS A 227 9.87 4.52 11.40
C HIS A 227 9.69 3.86 10.03
N HIS A 228 10.59 2.92 9.66
CA HIS A 228 10.34 1.98 8.57
C HIS A 228 9.45 0.83 9.06
N GLY A 229 8.65 0.27 8.16
CA GLY A 229 7.82 -0.89 8.48
C GLY A 229 6.39 -0.77 7.96
N TYR A 230 5.43 -1.08 8.81
CA TYR A 230 4.02 -1.21 8.44
C TYR A 230 3.10 -0.54 9.46
N GLY A 231 1.83 -0.37 9.10
CA GLY A 231 0.76 0.05 10.02
C GLY A 231 -0.30 -1.03 10.14
N ILE A 232 -0.93 -1.13 11.32
CA ILE A 232 -2.16 -1.91 11.51
C ILE A 232 -3.23 -0.94 12.00
N PHE A 233 -4.35 -0.91 11.29
CA PHE A 233 -5.53 -0.14 11.65
C PHE A 233 -6.58 -1.09 12.15
N ASP A 234 -7.06 -0.85 13.36
CA ASP A 234 -8.16 -1.56 13.96
C ASP A 234 -9.47 -0.88 13.59
N MET A 235 -10.34 -1.60 12.90
CA MET A 235 -11.60 -1.05 12.42
C MET A 235 -12.71 -1.03 13.47
N GLU A 236 -12.50 -1.71 14.60
CA GLU A 236 -13.47 -1.78 15.71
C GLU A 236 -13.25 -0.66 16.72
N THR A 237 -11.99 -0.28 16.96
CA THR A 237 -11.65 0.72 17.99
C THR A 237 -11.59 2.16 17.47
N LYS A 238 -11.56 2.37 16.13
CA LYS A 238 -11.49 3.66 15.38
C LYS A 238 -10.47 4.67 15.91
#